data_ba64b8f8e5691cdca529346e60de5ea8
#
_entry.id   ba64b8f8e5691cdca529346e60de5ea8
#
_cell.length_a   1.000
_cell.length_b   1.000
_cell.length_c   1.000
_cell.angle_alpha   90.00
_cell.angle_beta   90.00
_cell.angle_gamma   90.00
#
_symmetry.space_group_name_H-M   'P 1'
#
loop_
_entity.id
_entity.type
_entity.pdbx_description
1 polymer ?
#
loop_
_entity_poly.entity_id
_entity_poly.type
_entity_poly.pdbx_seq_one_letter_code
_entity_poly.pdbx_strand_id
1 'polypeptide(L)'
;MKTSNKMTIALSLGSFIPLMGWINTYSGSCISLIFPFISVCVICVGVMELSVKKRECLARSYFVEGTFLYRFFNSRQLVFIKSLFLSILLGMSLALSLITWDSGIMYLLFGDIFLLSWIYSKTLSTLTGTIKENVKFVIAKDLAVSINSFFLLILLLLIQFNTPIPEYVDASLQTTLTSALTVFSSECAVTNFLLMLNAQKDAFSWWTMLNIDSHIHDQKLRYITWLAFLLTNGLATYAFSRYTLQLLDLVRVFGDKNAQQ
;
A
#
# COMPACT_ATOMS: atom_id res chain seq x y z
N MET A 1 -26.43 5.89 -14.97
CA MET A 1 -25.40 4.84 -15.13
C MET A 1 -24.27 5.18 -16.12
N LYS A 2 -24.49 5.85 -17.27
CA LYS A 2 -23.43 6.19 -18.25
C LYS A 2 -22.41 7.26 -17.79
N THR A 3 -22.81 8.23 -17.01
CA THR A 3 -21.94 9.28 -16.44
C THR A 3 -20.99 8.74 -15.36
N SER A 4 -21.43 7.75 -14.57
CA SER A 4 -20.63 7.07 -13.54
C SER A 4 -19.37 6.39 -14.13
N ASN A 5 -19.48 5.71 -15.27
CA ASN A 5 -18.33 4.99 -15.86
C ASN A 5 -17.24 5.93 -16.40
N LYS A 6 -17.62 7.06 -17.03
CA LYS A 6 -16.63 8.02 -17.54
C LYS A 6 -15.86 8.69 -16.41
N MET A 7 -16.54 9.01 -15.31
CA MET A 7 -15.94 9.60 -14.14
C MET A 7 -15.02 8.62 -13.44
N THR A 8 -15.37 7.34 -13.31
CA THR A 8 -14.51 6.29 -12.75
C THR A 8 -13.24 6.12 -13.57
N ILE A 9 -13.32 6.13 -14.90
CA ILE A 9 -12.16 6.02 -15.80
C ILE A 9 -11.23 7.24 -15.67
N ALA A 10 -11.77 8.45 -15.71
CA ALA A 10 -10.97 9.67 -15.56
C ALA A 10 -10.23 9.72 -14.22
N LEU A 11 -10.83 9.15 -13.19
CA LEU A 11 -10.30 9.09 -11.83
C LEU A 11 -9.26 8.01 -11.62
N SER A 12 -9.47 6.87 -12.27
CA SER A 12 -8.46 5.82 -12.35
C SER A 12 -7.16 6.37 -12.94
N LEU A 13 -7.27 7.16 -14.01
CA LEU A 13 -6.13 7.84 -14.62
C LEU A 13 -5.51 8.88 -13.64
N GLY A 14 -6.34 9.66 -12.96
CA GLY A 14 -5.87 10.65 -11.98
C GLY A 14 -5.09 10.05 -10.81
N SER A 15 -5.43 8.83 -10.36
CA SER A 15 -4.73 8.16 -9.28
C SER A 15 -3.30 7.73 -9.66
N PHE A 16 -3.04 7.50 -10.94
CA PHE A 16 -1.72 7.13 -11.44
C PHE A 16 -0.75 8.32 -11.60
N ILE A 17 -1.26 9.55 -11.74
CA ILE A 17 -0.42 10.74 -11.98
C ILE A 17 0.66 10.91 -10.91
N PRO A 18 0.37 10.89 -9.59
CA PRO A 18 1.40 11.01 -8.58
C PRO A 18 2.39 9.83 -8.61
N LEU A 19 1.92 8.62 -8.88
CA LEU A 19 2.77 7.43 -8.92
C LEU A 19 3.73 7.48 -10.11
N MET A 20 3.23 7.84 -11.29
CA MET A 20 4.05 8.04 -12.49
C MET A 20 4.99 9.24 -12.36
N GLY A 21 4.52 10.33 -11.75
CA GLY A 21 5.35 11.48 -11.43
C GLY A 21 6.56 11.07 -10.58
N TRP A 22 6.35 10.25 -9.55
CA TRP A 22 7.41 9.71 -8.72
C TRP A 22 8.41 8.88 -9.53
N ILE A 23 7.96 7.87 -10.28
CA ILE A 23 8.81 6.96 -11.06
C ILE A 23 9.69 7.74 -12.06
N ASN A 24 9.17 8.80 -12.66
CA ASN A 24 9.91 9.57 -13.67
C ASN A 24 10.84 10.64 -13.08
N THR A 25 10.71 11.00 -11.79
CA THR A 25 11.44 12.16 -11.23
C THR A 25 12.26 11.84 -9.98
N TYR A 26 12.21 10.62 -9.45
CA TYR A 26 12.90 10.24 -8.20
C TYR A 26 14.43 10.41 -8.26
N SER A 27 15.03 10.27 -9.44
CA SER A 27 16.47 10.39 -9.64
C SER A 27 17.00 11.84 -9.58
N GLY A 28 16.12 12.81 -9.85
CA GLY A 28 16.48 14.23 -9.90
C GLY A 28 16.44 14.92 -8.53
N SER A 29 15.74 16.02 -8.46
CA SER A 29 15.72 16.90 -7.29
C SER A 29 14.87 16.37 -6.12
N CYS A 30 15.10 16.93 -4.91
CA CYS A 30 14.27 16.63 -3.73
C CYS A 30 12.80 17.07 -3.86
N ILE A 31 12.44 17.86 -4.88
CA ILE A 31 11.04 18.22 -5.15
C ILE A 31 10.20 16.98 -5.47
N SER A 32 10.81 15.94 -6.04
CA SER A 32 10.12 14.67 -6.32
C SER A 32 9.48 14.02 -5.09
N LEU A 33 9.98 14.29 -3.88
CA LEU A 33 9.39 13.81 -2.62
C LEU A 33 7.95 14.29 -2.39
N ILE A 34 7.47 15.27 -3.16
CA ILE A 34 6.06 15.70 -3.09
C ILE A 34 5.10 14.56 -3.46
N PHE A 35 5.48 13.67 -4.38
CA PHE A 35 4.64 12.58 -4.83
C PHE A 35 4.42 11.49 -3.76
N PRO A 36 5.46 10.91 -3.13
CA PRO A 36 5.26 10.02 -1.98
C PRO A 36 4.57 10.72 -0.81
N PHE A 37 4.82 12.02 -0.58
CA PHE A 37 4.11 12.78 0.44
C PHE A 37 2.60 12.84 0.17
N ILE A 38 2.18 13.10 -1.07
CA ILE A 38 0.76 13.06 -1.47
C ILE A 38 0.18 11.66 -1.20
N SER A 39 0.91 10.60 -1.54
CA SER A 39 0.47 9.23 -1.32
C SER A 39 0.29 8.92 0.17
N VAL A 40 1.22 9.37 1.02
CA VAL A 40 1.11 9.25 2.49
C VAL A 40 -0.12 10.00 3.01
N CYS A 41 -0.38 11.22 2.54
CA CYS A 41 -1.56 12.01 2.96
C CYS A 41 -2.87 11.30 2.58
N VAL A 42 -2.99 10.79 1.36
CA VAL A 42 -4.18 10.06 0.90
C VAL A 42 -4.41 8.80 1.73
N ILE A 43 -3.36 7.99 1.96
CA ILE A 43 -3.44 6.79 2.80
C ILE A 43 -3.82 7.17 4.24
N CYS A 44 -3.26 8.26 4.78
CA CYS A 44 -3.52 8.74 6.14
C CYS A 44 -5.01 9.05 6.36
N VAL A 45 -5.64 9.74 5.42
CA VAL A 45 -7.08 10.03 5.48
C VAL A 45 -7.89 8.74 5.57
N GLY A 46 -7.59 7.75 4.71
CA GLY A 46 -8.31 6.48 4.70
C GLY A 46 -8.09 5.63 5.95
N VAL A 47 -6.85 5.57 6.46
CA VAL A 47 -6.51 4.84 7.69
C VAL A 47 -7.14 5.51 8.91
N MET A 48 -7.15 6.84 8.95
CA MET A 48 -7.75 7.61 10.04
C MET A 48 -9.27 7.39 10.09
N GLU A 49 -9.96 7.50 8.95
CA GLU A 49 -11.42 7.27 8.86
C GLU A 49 -11.78 5.88 9.41
N LEU A 50 -11.09 4.84 8.96
CA LEU A 50 -11.29 3.47 9.45
C LEU A 50 -11.03 3.33 10.94
N SER A 51 -9.91 3.89 11.41
CA SER A 51 -9.47 3.78 12.81
C SER A 51 -10.44 4.48 13.76
N VAL A 52 -10.94 5.67 13.39
CA VAL A 52 -11.96 6.39 14.17
C VAL A 52 -13.22 5.57 14.29
N LYS A 53 -13.78 5.08 13.17
CA LYS A 53 -15.03 4.31 13.18
C LYS A 53 -14.91 2.99 13.94
N LYS A 54 -13.80 2.26 13.76
CA LYS A 54 -13.57 1.02 14.53
C LYS A 54 -13.49 1.29 16.03
N ARG A 55 -12.79 2.36 16.45
CA ARG A 55 -12.66 2.72 17.87
C ARG A 55 -13.97 3.21 18.48
N GLU A 56 -14.73 4.04 17.78
CA GLU A 56 -16.06 4.46 18.24
C GLU A 56 -16.97 3.24 18.48
N CYS A 57 -16.97 2.29 17.57
CA CYS A 57 -17.76 1.06 17.70
C CYS A 57 -17.30 0.22 18.91
N LEU A 58 -16.00 -0.01 19.07
CA LEU A 58 -15.43 -0.75 20.18
C LEU A 58 -15.65 -0.02 21.52
N ALA A 59 -15.42 1.29 21.56
CA ALA A 59 -15.57 2.08 22.79
C ALA A 59 -17.01 2.01 23.34
N ARG A 60 -18.01 2.13 22.46
CA ARG A 60 -19.42 2.00 22.84
C ARG A 60 -19.83 0.60 23.29
N SER A 61 -19.14 -0.44 22.78
CA SER A 61 -19.48 -1.83 23.12
C SER A 61 -18.84 -2.32 24.42
N TYR A 62 -17.67 -1.80 24.80
CA TYR A 62 -16.88 -2.36 25.91
C TYR A 62 -16.67 -1.41 27.08
N PHE A 63 -16.82 -0.09 26.91
CA PHE A 63 -16.51 0.87 27.97
C PHE A 63 -17.73 1.68 28.36
N VAL A 64 -17.86 1.96 29.66
CA VAL A 64 -18.88 2.87 30.18
C VAL A 64 -18.52 4.31 29.77
N GLU A 65 -19.47 5.02 29.18
CA GLU A 65 -19.30 6.41 28.75
C GLU A 65 -18.88 7.30 29.93
N GLY A 66 -17.94 8.21 29.67
CA GLY A 66 -17.40 9.15 30.68
C GLY A 66 -16.21 8.65 31.49
N THR A 67 -15.87 7.35 31.44
CA THR A 67 -14.68 6.81 32.14
C THR A 67 -13.37 7.27 31.48
N PHE A 68 -12.26 7.24 32.26
CA PHE A 68 -10.93 7.57 31.75
C PHE A 68 -10.54 6.67 30.57
N LEU A 69 -10.81 5.36 30.64
CA LEU A 69 -10.53 4.41 29.59
C LEU A 69 -11.34 4.72 28.32
N TYR A 70 -12.62 5.05 28.43
CA TYR A 70 -13.44 5.47 27.29
C TYR A 70 -12.83 6.69 26.59
N ARG A 71 -12.43 7.75 27.35
CA ARG A 71 -11.79 8.95 26.81
C ARG A 71 -10.45 8.65 26.14
N PHE A 72 -9.63 7.81 26.76
CA PHE A 72 -8.33 7.42 26.23
C PHE A 72 -8.47 6.65 24.91
N PHE A 73 -9.34 5.63 24.88
CA PHE A 73 -9.58 4.86 23.65
C PHE A 73 -10.24 5.69 22.54
N ASN A 74 -11.06 6.67 22.87
CA ASN A 74 -11.74 7.54 21.91
C ASN A 74 -10.94 8.81 21.57
N SER A 75 -9.70 8.94 22.06
CA SER A 75 -8.84 10.08 21.78
C SER A 75 -8.48 10.17 20.30
N ARG A 76 -8.93 11.25 19.65
CA ARG A 76 -8.62 11.53 18.23
C ARG A 76 -7.12 11.72 18.00
N GLN A 77 -6.38 12.25 18.96
CA GLN A 77 -4.93 12.48 18.86
C GLN A 77 -4.17 11.16 18.75
N LEU A 78 -4.49 10.16 19.57
CA LEU A 78 -3.87 8.84 19.50
C LEU A 78 -4.20 8.12 18.18
N VAL A 79 -5.44 8.27 17.69
CA VAL A 79 -5.81 7.75 16.38
C VAL A 79 -4.99 8.41 15.28
N PHE A 80 -4.84 9.74 15.31
CA PHE A 80 -4.08 10.48 14.32
C PHE A 80 -2.60 10.06 14.30
N ILE A 81 -1.93 10.02 15.45
CA ILE A 81 -0.50 9.61 15.55
C ILE A 81 -0.31 8.19 15.00
N LYS A 82 -1.15 7.24 15.42
CA LYS A 82 -1.09 5.86 14.91
C LYS A 82 -1.32 5.81 13.40
N SER A 83 -2.33 6.53 12.91
CA SER A 83 -2.68 6.54 11.48
C SER A 83 -1.57 7.19 10.65
N LEU A 84 -0.96 8.27 11.14
CA LEU A 84 0.16 8.94 10.48
C LEU A 84 1.38 8.02 10.38
N PHE A 85 1.76 7.37 11.49
CA PHE A 85 2.88 6.43 11.49
C PHE A 85 2.67 5.27 10.49
N LEU A 86 1.49 4.65 10.54
CA LEU A 86 1.16 3.56 9.62
C LEU A 86 1.14 4.03 8.16
N SER A 87 0.65 5.24 7.91
CA SER A 87 0.57 5.80 6.55
C SER A 87 1.94 6.16 5.99
N ILE A 88 2.87 6.60 6.84
CA ILE A 88 4.28 6.80 6.44
C ILE A 88 4.89 5.46 6.04
N LEU A 89 4.73 4.42 6.85
CA LEU A 89 5.24 3.09 6.52
C LEU A 89 4.67 2.56 5.20
N LEU A 90 3.35 2.65 5.03
CA LEU A 90 2.66 2.18 3.82
C LEU A 90 3.06 3.01 2.59
N GLY A 91 3.03 4.34 2.70
CA GLY A 91 3.35 5.23 1.59
C GLY A 91 4.81 5.12 1.15
N MET A 92 5.73 4.97 2.09
CA MET A 92 7.15 4.74 1.78
C MET A 92 7.36 3.36 1.16
N SER A 93 6.72 2.30 1.69
CA SER A 93 6.78 0.97 1.10
C SER A 93 6.27 0.98 -0.35
N LEU A 94 5.16 1.66 -0.63
CA LEU A 94 4.64 1.82 -1.98
C LEU A 94 5.62 2.58 -2.88
N ALA A 95 6.09 3.75 -2.44
CA ALA A 95 6.98 4.59 -3.24
C ALA A 95 8.29 3.87 -3.62
N LEU A 96 8.88 3.13 -2.71
CA LEU A 96 10.10 2.37 -2.95
C LEU A 96 9.87 1.16 -3.85
N SER A 97 8.77 0.44 -3.66
CA SER A 97 8.43 -0.71 -4.51
C SER A 97 8.11 -0.31 -5.95
N LEU A 98 7.50 0.86 -6.16
CA LEU A 98 7.21 1.37 -7.51
C LEU A 98 8.48 1.58 -8.37
N ILE A 99 9.61 1.88 -7.75
CA ILE A 99 10.89 2.07 -8.47
C ILE A 99 11.48 0.73 -8.91
N THR A 100 11.28 -0.33 -8.13
CA THR A 100 11.82 -1.66 -8.41
C THR A 100 10.91 -2.51 -9.29
N TRP A 101 9.66 -2.11 -9.48
CA TRP A 101 8.70 -2.83 -10.30
C TRP A 101 8.90 -2.54 -11.78
N ASP A 102 8.86 -3.58 -12.58
CA ASP A 102 8.99 -3.48 -14.04
C ASP A 102 7.70 -2.94 -14.72
N SER A 103 7.79 -2.69 -16.01
CA SER A 103 6.66 -2.20 -16.81
C SER A 103 5.48 -3.19 -16.83
N GLY A 104 5.72 -4.50 -16.75
CA GLY A 104 4.66 -5.51 -16.71
C GLY A 104 3.82 -5.40 -15.45
N ILE A 105 4.47 -5.15 -14.29
CA ILE A 105 3.78 -4.91 -13.03
C ILE A 105 2.97 -3.61 -13.10
N MET A 106 3.46 -2.56 -13.77
CA MET A 106 2.70 -1.32 -13.93
C MET A 106 1.39 -1.52 -14.70
N TYR A 107 1.39 -2.33 -15.76
CA TYR A 107 0.14 -2.69 -16.47
C TYR A 107 -0.80 -3.51 -15.58
N LEU A 108 -0.26 -4.42 -14.78
CA LEU A 108 -1.06 -5.17 -13.80
C LEU A 108 -1.74 -4.22 -12.80
N LEU A 109 -0.99 -3.27 -12.21
CA LEU A 109 -1.53 -2.29 -11.26
C LEU A 109 -2.62 -1.42 -11.90
N PHE A 110 -2.44 -1.05 -13.17
CA PHE A 110 -3.47 -0.31 -13.90
C PHE A 110 -4.75 -1.13 -14.06
N GLY A 111 -4.63 -2.41 -14.41
CA GLY A 111 -5.76 -3.34 -14.48
C GLY A 111 -6.43 -3.58 -13.12
N ASP A 112 -5.62 -3.62 -12.05
CA ASP A 112 -6.08 -3.85 -10.68
C ASP A 112 -7.03 -2.77 -10.16
N ILE A 113 -6.94 -1.53 -10.64
CA ILE A 113 -7.88 -0.46 -10.26
C ILE A 113 -9.32 -0.84 -10.63
N PHE A 114 -9.52 -1.42 -11.79
CA PHE A 114 -10.84 -1.85 -12.24
C PHE A 114 -11.33 -3.03 -11.39
N LEU A 115 -10.43 -3.98 -11.10
CA LEU A 115 -10.72 -5.11 -10.22
C LEU A 115 -11.11 -4.64 -8.81
N LEU A 116 -10.32 -3.76 -8.22
CA LEU A 116 -10.59 -3.17 -6.90
C LEU A 116 -11.94 -2.43 -6.86
N SER A 117 -12.25 -1.64 -7.90
CA SER A 117 -13.53 -0.95 -8.01
C SER A 117 -14.71 -1.93 -8.07
N TRP A 118 -14.55 -3.02 -8.80
CA TRP A 118 -15.54 -4.08 -8.90
C TRP A 118 -15.70 -4.83 -7.56
N ILE A 119 -14.60 -5.23 -6.90
CA ILE A 119 -14.61 -5.86 -5.58
C ILE A 119 -15.32 -4.96 -4.56
N TYR A 120 -14.99 -3.67 -4.54
CA TYR A 120 -15.62 -2.70 -3.64
C TYR A 120 -17.13 -2.59 -3.87
N SER A 121 -17.57 -2.50 -5.12
CA SER A 121 -18.99 -2.43 -5.48
C SER A 121 -19.74 -3.70 -5.06
N LYS A 122 -19.15 -4.87 -5.25
CA LYS A 122 -19.72 -6.16 -4.83
C LYS A 122 -19.78 -6.26 -3.31
N THR A 123 -18.71 -5.92 -2.61
CA THR A 123 -18.66 -5.93 -1.15
C THR A 123 -19.72 -5.00 -0.57
N LEU A 124 -19.85 -3.79 -1.12
CA LEU A 124 -20.86 -2.83 -0.69
C LEU A 124 -22.29 -3.36 -0.87
N SER A 125 -22.57 -3.99 -2.01
CA SER A 125 -23.90 -4.57 -2.26
C SER A 125 -24.23 -5.75 -1.32
N THR A 126 -23.24 -6.59 -1.03
CA THR A 126 -23.40 -7.74 -0.11
C THR A 126 -23.63 -7.30 1.33
N LEU A 127 -23.01 -6.20 1.75
CA LEU A 127 -23.17 -5.66 3.11
C LEU A 127 -24.46 -4.84 3.28
N THR A 128 -25.16 -4.49 2.18
CA THR A 128 -26.43 -3.76 2.22
C THR A 128 -27.51 -4.62 2.85
N GLY A 129 -28.17 -4.11 3.89
CA GLY A 129 -29.16 -4.83 4.67
C GLY A 129 -28.60 -5.69 5.81
N THR A 130 -27.27 -5.95 5.83
CA THR A 130 -26.63 -6.77 6.87
C THR A 130 -25.97 -5.91 7.95
N ILE A 131 -25.43 -4.75 7.56
CA ILE A 131 -24.67 -3.85 8.43
C ILE A 131 -25.33 -2.47 8.47
N LYS A 132 -25.24 -1.80 9.64
CA LYS A 132 -25.75 -0.44 9.83
C LYS A 132 -25.13 0.52 8.81
N GLU A 133 -25.95 1.38 8.20
CA GLU A 133 -25.56 2.30 7.13
C GLU A 133 -24.36 3.21 7.49
N ASN A 134 -24.26 3.66 8.74
CA ASN A 134 -23.21 4.57 9.21
C ASN A 134 -21.80 3.95 9.23
N VAL A 135 -21.66 2.62 9.19
CA VAL A 135 -20.38 1.89 9.20
C VAL A 135 -20.16 1.04 7.95
N LYS A 136 -21.21 0.82 7.16
CA LYS A 136 -21.20 -0.05 5.96
C LYS A 136 -20.09 0.35 4.98
N PHE A 137 -19.99 1.63 4.64
CA PHE A 137 -18.99 2.13 3.68
C PHE A 137 -17.55 1.88 4.15
N VAL A 138 -17.29 2.10 5.45
CA VAL A 138 -15.95 1.95 6.01
C VAL A 138 -15.54 0.49 6.07
N ILE A 139 -16.47 -0.40 6.46
CA ILE A 139 -16.23 -1.85 6.48
C ILE A 139 -16.07 -2.39 5.05
N ALA A 140 -16.89 -1.93 4.10
CA ALA A 140 -16.79 -2.33 2.69
C ALA A 140 -15.43 -1.95 2.10
N LYS A 141 -14.93 -0.74 2.38
CA LYS A 141 -13.58 -0.30 1.96
C LYS A 141 -12.50 -1.20 2.54
N ASP A 142 -12.53 -1.46 3.84
CA ASP A 142 -11.49 -2.25 4.51
C ASP A 142 -11.45 -3.70 4.00
N LEU A 143 -12.62 -4.31 3.81
CA LEU A 143 -12.73 -5.65 3.27
C LEU A 143 -12.29 -5.71 1.80
N ALA A 144 -12.70 -4.74 0.98
CA ALA A 144 -12.29 -4.66 -0.42
C ALA A 144 -10.78 -4.51 -0.57
N VAL A 145 -10.15 -3.63 0.23
CA VAL A 145 -8.69 -3.47 0.27
C VAL A 145 -8.02 -4.78 0.66
N SER A 146 -8.50 -5.46 1.71
CA SER A 146 -7.89 -6.71 2.18
C SER A 146 -7.97 -7.83 1.14
N ILE A 147 -9.13 -8.00 0.51
CA ILE A 147 -9.33 -9.00 -0.54
C ILE A 147 -8.44 -8.68 -1.74
N ASN A 148 -8.48 -7.44 -2.22
CA ASN A 148 -7.69 -7.03 -3.37
C ASN A 148 -6.18 -7.16 -3.14
N SER A 149 -5.70 -6.71 -1.99
CA SER A 149 -4.27 -6.81 -1.64
C SER A 149 -3.79 -8.26 -1.60
N PHE A 150 -4.62 -9.17 -1.14
CA PHE A 150 -4.31 -10.60 -1.13
C PHE A 150 -4.18 -11.16 -2.57
N PHE A 151 -5.14 -10.84 -3.45
CA PHE A 151 -5.07 -11.24 -4.86
C PHE A 151 -3.86 -10.62 -5.57
N LEU A 152 -3.64 -9.33 -5.38
CA LEU A 152 -2.51 -8.62 -5.98
C LEU A 152 -1.17 -9.18 -5.50
N LEU A 153 -1.06 -9.52 -4.20
CA LEU A 153 0.14 -10.16 -3.65
C LEU A 153 0.41 -11.51 -4.34
N ILE A 154 -0.61 -12.36 -4.50
CA ILE A 154 -0.45 -13.64 -5.20
C ILE A 154 0.02 -13.43 -6.65
N LEU A 155 -0.60 -12.50 -7.37
CA LEU A 155 -0.21 -12.21 -8.76
C LEU A 155 1.23 -11.68 -8.85
N LEU A 156 1.63 -10.78 -7.95
CA LEU A 156 3.02 -10.29 -7.91
C LEU A 156 4.02 -11.39 -7.60
N LEU A 157 3.71 -12.29 -6.67
CA LEU A 157 4.55 -13.44 -6.38
C LEU A 157 4.69 -14.36 -7.59
N LEU A 158 3.60 -14.64 -8.32
CA LEU A 158 3.66 -15.46 -9.54
C LEU A 158 4.52 -14.79 -10.62
N ILE A 159 4.45 -13.47 -10.77
CA ILE A 159 5.34 -12.73 -11.69
C ILE A 159 6.78 -12.84 -11.21
N GLN A 160 7.04 -12.60 -9.94
CA GLN A 160 8.39 -12.61 -9.37
C GLN A 160 9.07 -13.97 -9.48
N PHE A 161 8.34 -15.08 -9.35
CA PHE A 161 8.87 -16.43 -9.59
C PHE A 161 9.27 -16.67 -11.05
N ASN A 162 8.70 -15.93 -12.00
CA ASN A 162 9.01 -16.03 -13.42
C ASN A 162 10.01 -14.93 -13.87
N THR A 163 10.39 -14.02 -13.01
CA THR A 163 11.34 -12.95 -13.32
C THR A 163 12.77 -13.50 -13.24
N PRO A 164 13.65 -13.16 -14.20
CA PRO A 164 15.04 -13.57 -14.14
C PRO A 164 15.72 -13.00 -12.90
N ILE A 165 16.67 -13.78 -12.36
CA ILE A 165 17.46 -13.36 -11.19
C ILE A 165 18.21 -12.07 -11.54
N PRO A 166 18.16 -11.04 -10.69
CA PRO A 166 18.89 -9.79 -10.92
C PRO A 166 20.41 -10.02 -11.01
N GLU A 167 21.07 -9.33 -11.93
CA GLU A 167 22.52 -9.48 -12.20
C GLU A 167 23.41 -9.13 -10.98
N TYR A 168 22.91 -8.31 -10.06
CA TYR A 168 23.65 -7.97 -8.83
C TYR A 168 23.70 -9.09 -7.79
N VAL A 169 22.96 -10.18 -7.96
CA VAL A 169 22.92 -11.28 -7.01
C VAL A 169 24.09 -12.23 -7.27
N ASP A 170 24.96 -12.38 -6.26
CA ASP A 170 26.16 -13.19 -6.30
C ASP A 170 26.12 -14.29 -5.19
N ALA A 171 27.08 -15.17 -5.20
CA ALA A 171 27.23 -16.25 -4.21
C ALA A 171 27.39 -15.72 -2.78
N SER A 172 28.06 -14.56 -2.61
CA SER A 172 28.24 -13.94 -1.29
C SER A 172 27.21 -12.87 -1.02
N LEU A 173 26.65 -12.84 0.19
CA LEU A 173 25.73 -11.80 0.63
C LEU A 173 26.36 -10.41 0.55
N GLN A 174 27.65 -10.30 0.93
CA GLN A 174 28.29 -9.00 0.98
C GLN A 174 28.50 -8.40 -0.43
N THR A 175 28.89 -9.20 -1.41
CA THR A 175 28.99 -8.75 -2.80
C THR A 175 27.63 -8.39 -3.37
N THR A 176 26.61 -9.18 -3.12
CA THR A 176 25.22 -8.89 -3.51
C THR A 176 24.75 -7.55 -2.94
N LEU A 177 24.94 -7.29 -1.65
CA LEU A 177 24.53 -6.04 -1.02
C LEU A 177 25.29 -4.83 -1.59
N THR A 178 26.59 -4.94 -1.82
CA THR A 178 27.40 -3.82 -2.36
C THR A 178 27.07 -3.56 -3.83
N SER A 179 26.87 -4.59 -4.64
CA SER A 179 26.49 -4.45 -6.05
C SER A 179 25.10 -3.83 -6.22
N ALA A 180 24.14 -4.19 -5.36
CA ALA A 180 22.80 -3.61 -5.40
C ALA A 180 22.79 -2.09 -5.15
N LEU A 181 23.72 -1.56 -4.35
CA LEU A 181 23.82 -0.11 -4.07
C LEU A 181 24.16 0.73 -5.30
N THR A 182 24.72 0.12 -6.35
CA THR A 182 25.09 0.84 -7.58
C THR A 182 23.94 0.95 -8.58
N VAL A 183 22.85 0.20 -8.38
CA VAL A 183 21.73 0.11 -9.34
C VAL A 183 20.85 1.36 -9.30
N PHE A 184 20.63 1.92 -8.11
CA PHE A 184 19.73 3.05 -7.92
C PHE A 184 20.48 4.22 -7.29
N SER A 185 20.33 5.40 -7.89
CA SER A 185 20.90 6.63 -7.36
C SER A 185 19.95 7.81 -7.55
N SER A 186 20.06 8.81 -6.66
CA SER A 186 19.30 10.04 -6.75
C SER A 186 20.20 11.22 -6.31
N GLU A 187 20.01 12.38 -6.93
CA GLU A 187 20.67 13.63 -6.52
C GLU A 187 20.17 14.13 -5.16
N CYS A 188 18.96 13.73 -4.77
CA CYS A 188 18.38 14.06 -3.46
C CYS A 188 18.93 13.12 -2.38
N ALA A 189 19.65 13.65 -1.38
CA ALA A 189 20.25 12.85 -0.31
C ALA A 189 19.25 11.98 0.45
N VAL A 190 18.04 12.49 0.71
CA VAL A 190 16.96 11.72 1.40
C VAL A 190 16.48 10.59 0.52
N THR A 191 16.18 10.86 -0.74
CA THR A 191 15.75 9.84 -1.70
C THR A 191 16.84 8.80 -1.89
N ASN A 192 18.09 9.22 -2.06
CA ASN A 192 19.22 8.33 -2.23
C ASN A 192 19.39 7.38 -1.03
N PHE A 193 19.30 7.90 0.19
CA PHE A 193 19.35 7.08 1.41
C PHE A 193 18.23 6.03 1.43
N LEU A 194 17.00 6.40 1.08
CA LEU A 194 15.87 5.48 1.05
C LEU A 194 16.01 4.42 -0.06
N LEU A 195 16.54 4.81 -1.22
CA LEU A 195 16.84 3.88 -2.31
C LEU A 195 17.91 2.86 -1.92
N MET A 196 18.97 3.31 -1.24
CA MET A 196 20.01 2.41 -0.72
C MET A 196 19.43 1.39 0.27
N LEU A 197 18.58 1.81 1.19
CA LEU A 197 17.90 0.88 2.11
C LEU A 197 17.01 -0.11 1.36
N ASN A 198 16.28 0.34 0.36
CA ASN A 198 15.42 -0.54 -0.44
C ASN A 198 16.25 -1.52 -1.27
N ALA A 199 17.32 -1.06 -1.92
CA ALA A 199 18.23 -1.91 -2.69
C ALA A 199 18.86 -3.00 -1.81
N GLN A 200 19.29 -2.66 -0.59
CA GLN A 200 19.81 -3.63 0.37
C GLN A 200 18.75 -4.65 0.80
N LYS A 201 17.51 -4.18 1.06
CA LYS A 201 16.38 -5.07 1.39
C LYS A 201 16.10 -6.05 0.25
N ASP A 202 16.05 -5.57 -0.98
CA ASP A 202 15.76 -6.40 -2.16
C ASP A 202 16.91 -7.38 -2.43
N ALA A 203 18.17 -6.94 -2.34
CA ALA A 203 19.35 -7.77 -2.45
C ALA A 203 19.39 -8.89 -1.40
N PHE A 204 19.12 -8.54 -0.15
CA PHE A 204 19.00 -9.52 0.94
C PHE A 204 17.87 -10.53 0.68
N SER A 205 16.73 -10.05 0.19
CA SER A 205 15.59 -10.92 -0.13
C SER A 205 15.91 -11.90 -1.23
N TRP A 206 16.49 -11.45 -2.34
CA TRP A 206 16.91 -12.30 -3.46
C TRP A 206 17.98 -13.30 -3.06
N TRP A 207 19.04 -12.83 -2.39
CA TRP A 207 20.10 -13.71 -1.92
C TRP A 207 19.58 -14.80 -1.00
N THR A 208 18.70 -14.42 -0.06
CA THR A 208 18.11 -15.36 0.89
C THR A 208 17.22 -16.38 0.18
N MET A 209 16.41 -15.96 -0.80
CA MET A 209 15.59 -16.88 -1.59
C MET A 209 16.42 -17.95 -2.31
N LEU A 210 17.55 -17.54 -2.90
CA LEU A 210 18.40 -18.45 -3.66
C LEU A 210 19.24 -19.37 -2.77
N ASN A 211 19.62 -18.90 -1.59
CA ASN A 211 20.55 -19.60 -0.72
C ASN A 211 19.88 -20.20 0.54
N ILE A 212 18.56 -20.12 0.66
CA ILE A 212 17.82 -20.56 1.84
C ILE A 212 18.04 -22.04 2.15
N ASP A 213 18.11 -22.87 1.11
CA ASP A 213 18.27 -24.31 1.28
C ASP A 213 19.69 -24.72 1.65
N SER A 214 20.69 -23.97 1.23
CA SER A 214 22.10 -24.24 1.50
C SER A 214 22.59 -23.71 2.86
N HIS A 215 22.01 -22.59 3.33
CA HIS A 215 22.48 -21.89 4.53
C HIS A 215 21.55 -22.07 5.75
N ILE A 216 20.28 -22.38 5.53
CA ILE A 216 19.29 -22.50 6.60
C ILE A 216 18.76 -23.92 6.67
N HIS A 217 19.39 -24.72 7.54
CA HIS A 217 18.96 -26.11 7.78
C HIS A 217 17.72 -26.20 8.69
N ASP A 218 17.46 -25.19 9.53
CA ASP A 218 16.27 -25.15 10.39
C ASP A 218 15.03 -24.78 9.58
N GLN A 219 14.10 -25.72 9.48
CA GLN A 219 12.84 -25.58 8.77
C GLN A 219 11.98 -24.40 9.30
N LYS A 220 12.01 -24.13 10.62
CA LYS A 220 11.26 -23.02 11.21
C LYS A 220 11.83 -21.67 10.78
N LEU A 221 13.15 -21.54 10.75
CA LEU A 221 13.83 -20.34 10.32
C LEU A 221 13.55 -20.04 8.84
N ARG A 222 13.50 -21.09 8.01
CA ARG A 222 13.11 -20.99 6.60
C ARG A 222 11.70 -20.42 6.42
N TYR A 223 10.71 -20.90 7.18
CA TYR A 223 9.34 -20.36 7.13
C TYR A 223 9.28 -18.91 7.59
N ILE A 224 10.04 -18.52 8.63
CA ILE A 224 10.09 -17.12 9.09
C ILE A 224 10.64 -16.21 8.01
N THR A 225 11.68 -16.62 7.31
CA THR A 225 12.29 -15.85 6.22
C THR A 225 11.31 -15.66 5.05
N TRP A 226 10.64 -16.73 4.64
CA TRP A 226 9.59 -16.66 3.62
C TRP A 226 8.44 -15.73 4.06
N LEU A 227 8.03 -15.83 5.32
CA LEU A 227 6.97 -14.95 5.84
C LEU A 227 7.41 -13.48 5.84
N ALA A 228 8.65 -13.19 6.22
CA ALA A 228 9.20 -11.84 6.20
C ALA A 228 9.23 -11.26 4.77
N PHE A 229 9.65 -12.07 3.79
CA PHE A 229 9.61 -11.70 2.37
C PHE A 229 8.19 -11.39 1.89
N LEU A 230 7.23 -12.26 2.20
CA LEU A 230 5.82 -12.06 1.86
C LEU A 230 5.24 -10.79 2.51
N LEU A 231 5.59 -10.52 3.77
CA LEU A 231 5.12 -9.32 4.47
C LEU A 231 5.64 -8.04 3.84
N THR A 232 6.90 -7.98 3.44
CA THR A 232 7.47 -6.77 2.80
C THR A 232 6.79 -6.45 1.48
N ASN A 233 6.53 -7.44 0.64
CA ASN A 233 5.79 -7.28 -0.60
C ASN A 233 4.30 -6.99 -0.35
N GLY A 234 3.71 -7.63 0.67
CA GLY A 234 2.33 -7.40 1.06
C GLY A 234 2.03 -5.98 1.54
N LEU A 235 3.00 -5.30 2.18
CA LEU A 235 2.85 -3.91 2.58
C LEU A 235 2.65 -2.98 1.38
N ALA A 236 3.40 -3.17 0.30
CA ALA A 236 3.28 -2.35 -0.90
C ALA A 236 1.95 -2.57 -1.62
N THR A 237 1.49 -3.83 -1.76
CA THR A 237 0.19 -4.16 -2.36
C THR A 237 -0.98 -3.62 -1.54
N TYR A 238 -0.90 -3.74 -0.22
CA TYR A 238 -1.90 -3.18 0.67
C TYR A 238 -1.93 -1.64 0.59
N ALA A 239 -0.75 -1.01 0.56
CA ALA A 239 -0.63 0.44 0.41
C ALA A 239 -1.21 0.93 -0.91
N PHE A 240 -0.93 0.23 -2.03
CA PHE A 240 -1.48 0.54 -3.34
C PHE A 240 -3.02 0.44 -3.36
N SER A 241 -3.56 -0.68 -2.88
CA SER A 241 -5.01 -0.88 -2.82
C SER A 241 -5.70 0.18 -1.93
N ARG A 242 -5.07 0.52 -0.80
CA ARG A 242 -5.58 1.55 0.13
C ARG A 242 -5.56 2.94 -0.49
N TYR A 243 -4.45 3.30 -1.11
CA TYR A 243 -4.27 4.57 -1.82
C TYR A 243 -5.31 4.74 -2.93
N THR A 244 -5.42 3.74 -3.80
CA THR A 244 -6.32 3.76 -4.94
C THR A 244 -7.79 3.86 -4.52
N LEU A 245 -8.21 3.03 -3.56
CA LEU A 245 -9.60 3.05 -3.10
C LEU A 245 -9.96 4.36 -2.40
N GLN A 246 -9.02 4.94 -1.64
CA GLN A 246 -9.26 6.23 -0.98
C GLN A 246 -9.39 7.37 -1.98
N LEU A 247 -8.61 7.38 -3.06
CA LEU A 247 -8.78 8.34 -4.14
C LEU A 247 -10.13 8.20 -4.85
N LEU A 248 -10.53 6.96 -5.17
CA LEU A 248 -11.84 6.69 -5.76
C LEU A 248 -12.99 7.22 -4.89
N ASP A 249 -12.87 7.08 -3.58
CA ASP A 249 -13.88 7.57 -2.64
C ASP A 249 -13.89 9.10 -2.53
N LEU A 250 -12.73 9.74 -2.40
CA LEU A 250 -12.62 11.19 -2.33
C LEU A 250 -13.32 11.86 -3.51
N VAL A 251 -13.13 11.32 -4.69
CA VAL A 251 -13.72 11.92 -5.89
C VAL A 251 -15.20 11.63 -6.02
N ARG A 252 -15.67 10.48 -5.56
CA ARG A 252 -17.11 10.23 -5.48
C ARG A 252 -17.79 11.30 -4.61
N VAL A 253 -17.22 11.60 -3.44
CA VAL A 253 -17.72 12.62 -2.51
C VAL A 253 -17.73 14.00 -3.16
N PHE A 254 -16.69 14.38 -3.92
CA PHE A 254 -16.64 15.66 -4.63
C PHE A 254 -17.63 15.71 -5.81
N GLY A 255 -17.80 14.59 -6.52
CA GLY A 255 -18.74 14.50 -7.64
C GLY A 255 -20.21 14.64 -7.19
N ASP A 256 -20.58 14.00 -6.09
CA ASP A 256 -21.95 14.07 -5.55
C ASP A 256 -22.27 15.48 -5.01
N LYS A 257 -21.32 16.22 -4.47
CA LYS A 257 -21.51 17.62 -4.04
C LYS A 257 -21.76 18.57 -5.19
N ASN A 258 -21.05 18.41 -6.30
CA ASN A 258 -21.22 19.26 -7.49
C ASN A 258 -22.50 18.94 -8.28
N ALA A 259 -23.10 17.77 -8.08
CA ALA A 259 -24.37 17.39 -8.70
C ALA A 259 -25.60 17.94 -7.92
N GLN A 260 -25.39 18.48 -6.72
CA GLN A 260 -26.45 19.08 -5.87
C GLN A 260 -26.47 20.61 -5.92
N GLN A 261 -25.52 21.24 -6.59
CA GLN A 261 -25.50 22.67 -6.94
C GLN A 261 -26.03 22.90 -8.35
#